data_62f130614152a6ecfb74afeb49970935
#
_entry.id   62f130614152a6ecfb74afeb49970935
#
_cell.length_a   1.000
_cell.length_b   1.000
_cell.length_c   1.000
_cell.angle_alpha   90.00
_cell.angle_beta   90.00
_cell.angle_gamma   90.00
#
_symmetry.space_group_name_H-M   'P 1'
#
loop_
_entity.id
_entity.type
_entity.pdbx_description
1 polymer ?
#
loop_
_entity_poly.entity_id
_entity_poly.type
_entity_poly.pdbx_seq_one_letter_code
_entity_poly.pdbx_strand_id
1 'polypeptide(L)'
;MPTEFGSKLWAGRAPRRDAAAVARLRAAGAVILGKTVTTEYAYFNPGKTRNPHNPDHTPGGSSSGSAAAVAALMVPGAIGSQTNGSVIRPAAFCGVVGFKPTHGLIPRSGALLLSRALDHVGVFARSVGDAALLAEMLAGFDEEDPDTQPLARPPFVEVAASEPPLPPRFAFVRSPAWTHAEKVTTEAFAELVETLG
;
A
#
# COMPACT_ATOMS: atom_id res chain seq x y z
N MET A 1 1.86 20.48 2.91
CA MET A 1 3.11 19.73 3.15
C MET A 1 3.85 19.55 1.84
N PRO A 2 5.19 19.58 1.81
CA PRO A 2 5.96 19.37 0.58
C PRO A 2 5.64 18.01 -0.04
N THR A 3 5.65 17.96 -1.38
CA THR A 3 5.43 16.74 -2.18
C THR A 3 6.52 16.70 -3.25
N GLU A 4 7.62 16.05 -2.92
CA GLU A 4 8.88 16.15 -3.64
C GLU A 4 9.20 14.88 -4.44
N PHE A 5 8.30 13.90 -4.48
CA PHE A 5 8.45 12.63 -5.20
C PHE A 5 9.74 11.87 -4.86
N GLY A 6 10.30 12.08 -3.66
CA GLY A 6 11.59 11.51 -3.25
C GLY A 6 12.80 12.05 -4.01
N SER A 7 12.67 13.13 -4.79
CA SER A 7 13.71 13.68 -5.64
C SER A 7 14.11 15.10 -5.25
N LYS A 8 15.42 15.36 -5.27
CA LYS A 8 15.97 16.71 -5.03
C LYS A 8 15.54 17.72 -6.11
N LEU A 9 15.16 17.27 -7.30
CA LEU A 9 14.67 18.13 -8.38
C LEU A 9 13.36 18.85 -8.02
N TRP A 10 12.61 18.31 -7.07
CA TRP A 10 11.34 18.86 -6.62
C TRP A 10 11.39 19.41 -5.19
N ALA A 11 12.60 19.70 -4.69
CA ALA A 11 12.79 20.22 -3.35
C ALA A 11 11.94 21.47 -3.11
N GLY A 12 11.17 21.48 -2.02
CA GLY A 12 10.27 22.59 -1.65
C GLY A 12 8.94 22.63 -2.43
N ARG A 13 8.70 21.75 -3.39
CA ARG A 13 7.42 21.69 -4.09
C ARG A 13 6.28 21.38 -3.13
N ALA A 14 5.28 22.25 -3.08
CA ALA A 14 4.03 22.01 -2.36
C ALA A 14 2.85 21.94 -3.35
N PRO A 15 1.95 20.97 -3.22
CA PRO A 15 0.76 20.89 -4.04
C PRO A 15 -0.21 22.04 -3.68
N ARG A 16 -1.02 22.46 -4.66
CA ARG A 16 -2.03 23.51 -4.44
C ARG A 16 -3.31 22.98 -3.81
N ARG A 17 -3.56 21.67 -3.91
CA ARG A 17 -4.73 20.96 -3.40
C ARG A 17 -4.35 19.60 -2.87
N ASP A 18 -5.21 19.03 -2.05
CA ASP A 18 -5.08 17.64 -1.60
C ASP A 18 -5.30 16.68 -2.80
N ALA A 19 -4.60 15.56 -2.79
CA ALA A 19 -4.95 14.43 -3.65
C ALA A 19 -6.30 13.84 -3.19
N ALA A 20 -7.04 13.19 -4.12
CA ALA A 20 -8.34 12.60 -3.83
C ALA A 20 -8.31 11.69 -2.58
N ALA A 21 -7.27 10.86 -2.44
CA ALA A 21 -7.09 10.01 -1.28
C ALA A 21 -6.99 10.79 0.04
N VAL A 22 -6.27 11.92 0.05
CA VAL A 22 -6.13 12.77 1.25
C VAL A 22 -7.44 13.49 1.55
N ALA A 23 -8.10 14.04 0.52
CA ALA A 23 -9.39 14.72 0.68
C ALA A 23 -10.46 13.78 1.25
N ARG A 24 -10.52 12.53 0.78
CA ARG A 24 -11.45 11.52 1.26
C ARG A 24 -11.20 11.13 2.73
N LEU A 25 -9.96 10.92 3.12
CA LEU A 25 -9.64 10.63 4.51
C LEU A 25 -9.99 11.79 5.43
N ARG A 26 -9.73 13.04 5.01
CA ARG A 26 -10.17 14.22 5.79
C ARG A 26 -11.69 14.29 5.93
N ALA A 27 -12.42 14.03 4.85
CA ALA A 27 -13.88 14.01 4.88
C ALA A 27 -14.43 12.90 5.78
N ALA A 28 -13.70 11.79 5.90
CA ALA A 28 -14.02 10.69 6.82
C ALA A 28 -13.58 10.96 8.29
N GLY A 29 -13.04 12.15 8.59
CA GLY A 29 -12.63 12.54 9.95
C GLY A 29 -11.20 12.10 10.34
N ALA A 30 -10.41 11.60 9.41
CA ALA A 30 -9.04 11.18 9.70
C ALA A 30 -8.10 12.38 9.94
N VAL A 31 -7.21 12.24 10.92
CA VAL A 31 -6.13 13.18 11.19
C VAL A 31 -4.92 12.84 10.34
N ILE A 32 -4.53 13.74 9.44
CA ILE A 32 -3.36 13.57 8.59
C ILE A 32 -2.11 14.06 9.35
N LEU A 33 -1.33 13.12 9.88
CA LEU A 33 -0.15 13.43 10.70
C LEU A 33 1.04 13.89 9.86
N GLY A 34 1.19 13.40 8.63
CA GLY A 34 2.34 13.75 7.83
C GLY A 34 2.40 13.05 6.48
N LYS A 35 3.57 13.13 5.86
CA LYS A 35 3.93 12.40 4.65
C LYS A 35 5.12 11.52 4.92
N THR A 36 5.11 10.36 4.32
CA THR A 36 6.16 9.36 4.44
C THR A 36 7.12 9.42 3.26
N VAL A 37 8.30 8.86 3.44
CA VAL A 37 9.32 8.77 2.39
C VAL A 37 8.87 7.76 1.32
N THR A 38 8.99 8.16 0.06
CA THR A 38 8.91 7.25 -1.08
C THR A 38 10.31 7.06 -1.69
N THR A 39 10.52 5.99 -2.45
CA THR A 39 11.66 5.94 -3.36
C THR A 39 11.54 7.03 -4.42
N GLU A 40 12.66 7.45 -5.02
CA GLU A 40 12.65 8.52 -6.01
C GLU A 40 11.72 8.19 -7.18
N TYR A 41 10.73 9.06 -7.43
CA TYR A 41 9.65 8.88 -8.43
C TYR A 41 8.91 7.55 -8.32
N ALA A 42 8.80 6.96 -7.12
CA ALA A 42 8.25 5.63 -6.90
C ALA A 42 8.97 4.52 -7.71
N TYR A 43 10.23 4.74 -8.06
CA TYR A 43 11.09 3.81 -8.82
C TYR A 43 12.07 3.06 -7.90
N PHE A 44 13.28 2.73 -8.35
CA PHE A 44 14.20 1.86 -7.59
C PHE A 44 15.18 2.59 -6.68
N ASN A 45 15.41 3.89 -6.87
CA ASN A 45 16.38 4.62 -6.04
C ASN A 45 15.84 4.79 -4.60
N PRO A 46 16.46 4.16 -3.59
CA PRO A 46 15.90 4.12 -2.24
C PRO A 46 16.04 5.47 -1.54
N GLY A 47 15.08 5.78 -0.68
CA GLY A 47 15.18 6.86 0.29
C GLY A 47 15.99 6.46 1.53
N LYS A 48 15.98 7.34 2.52
CA LYS A 48 16.72 7.16 3.79
C LYS A 48 16.03 6.25 4.81
N THR A 49 14.81 5.82 4.56
CA THR A 49 14.03 4.97 5.46
C THR A 49 14.67 3.58 5.58
N ARG A 50 14.74 3.08 6.79
CA ARG A 50 15.24 1.74 7.14
C ARG A 50 14.10 0.85 7.61
N ASN A 51 14.32 -0.47 7.58
CA ASN A 51 13.36 -1.43 8.10
C ASN A 51 13.28 -1.31 9.63
N PRO A 52 12.10 -1.14 10.23
CA PRO A 52 11.96 -1.01 11.69
C PRO A 52 12.39 -2.23 12.47
N HIS A 53 12.33 -3.43 11.87
CA HIS A 53 12.72 -4.68 12.53
C HIS A 53 14.24 -4.91 12.50
N ASN A 54 14.90 -4.42 11.45
CA ASN A 54 16.35 -4.44 11.31
C ASN A 54 16.84 -3.27 10.45
N PRO A 55 17.46 -2.24 11.03
CA PRO A 55 17.93 -1.06 10.31
C PRO A 55 18.99 -1.30 9.22
N ASP A 56 19.63 -2.47 9.22
CA ASP A 56 20.58 -2.84 8.17
C ASP A 56 19.90 -3.30 6.89
N HIS A 57 18.58 -3.54 6.95
CA HIS A 57 17.77 -3.98 5.83
C HIS A 57 16.87 -2.86 5.27
N THR A 58 16.49 -3.02 4.01
CA THR A 58 15.52 -2.16 3.35
C THR A 58 14.10 -2.42 3.89
N PRO A 59 13.25 -1.39 4.01
CA PRO A 59 11.83 -1.58 4.27
C PRO A 59 11.04 -2.00 3.01
N GLY A 60 11.74 -2.28 1.92
CA GLY A 60 11.11 -2.43 0.61
C GLY A 60 10.72 -1.08 0.01
N GLY A 61 9.95 -1.10 -1.07
CA GLY A 61 9.52 0.11 -1.78
C GLY A 61 8.52 -0.20 -2.90
N SER A 62 8.01 0.88 -3.49
CA SER A 62 8.38 2.29 -3.38
C SER A 62 7.75 3.02 -2.18
N SER A 63 6.65 2.55 -1.60
CA SER A 63 5.98 3.14 -0.43
C SER A 63 6.70 2.79 0.89
N SER A 64 8.03 2.94 0.90
CA SER A 64 8.93 2.51 1.98
C SER A 64 8.59 3.13 3.33
N GLY A 65 8.40 4.43 3.38
CA GLY A 65 8.08 5.15 4.61
C GLY A 65 6.70 4.83 5.16
N SER A 66 5.72 4.52 4.30
CA SER A 66 4.37 4.18 4.72
C SER A 66 4.32 2.84 5.45
N ALA A 67 4.94 1.81 4.89
CA ALA A 67 5.05 0.51 5.55
C ALA A 67 5.85 0.60 6.84
N ALA A 68 7.01 1.28 6.81
CA ALA A 68 7.86 1.46 7.99
C ALA A 68 7.15 2.22 9.12
N ALA A 69 6.38 3.27 8.81
CA ALA A 69 5.67 4.06 9.83
C ALA A 69 4.58 3.24 10.54
N VAL A 70 3.86 2.38 9.81
CA VAL A 70 2.85 1.49 10.37
C VAL A 70 3.51 0.39 11.22
N ALA A 71 4.58 -0.21 10.73
CA ALA A 71 5.34 -1.24 11.44
C ALA A 71 5.99 -0.70 12.73
N ALA A 72 6.50 0.54 12.69
CA ALA A 72 7.09 1.23 13.84
C ALA A 72 6.04 1.80 14.81
N LEU A 73 4.75 1.54 14.64
CA LEU A 73 3.64 2.04 15.46
C LEU A 73 3.51 3.57 15.48
N MET A 74 4.09 4.27 14.53
CA MET A 74 4.00 5.75 14.43
C MET A 74 2.59 6.20 14.05
N VAL A 75 1.89 5.39 13.25
CA VAL A 75 0.51 5.63 12.78
C VAL A 75 -0.26 4.31 12.73
N PRO A 76 -1.59 4.31 12.92
CA PRO A 76 -2.41 3.11 12.77
C PRO A 76 -2.50 2.64 11.31
N GLY A 77 -2.45 3.56 10.37
CA GLY A 77 -2.52 3.27 8.95
C GLY A 77 -1.84 4.29 8.08
N ALA A 78 -1.54 3.93 6.84
CA ALA A 78 -0.90 4.81 5.87
C ALA A 78 -1.39 4.51 4.44
N ILE A 79 -1.21 5.50 3.55
CA ILE A 79 -1.48 5.35 2.11
C ILE A 79 -0.16 5.04 1.39
N GLY A 80 -0.25 4.26 0.33
CA GLY A 80 0.83 4.10 -0.65
C GLY A 80 0.30 4.00 -2.06
N SER A 81 1.19 3.77 -3.00
CA SER A 81 0.83 3.50 -4.39
C SER A 81 1.57 2.28 -4.92
N GLN A 82 0.99 1.62 -5.90
CA GLN A 82 1.60 0.45 -6.53
C GLN A 82 1.40 0.44 -8.03
N THR A 83 2.50 0.28 -8.75
CA THR A 83 2.53 -0.09 -10.16
C THR A 83 2.75 -1.60 -10.30
N ASN A 84 3.81 -2.15 -9.68
CA ASN A 84 4.18 -3.57 -9.81
C ASN A 84 4.62 -4.25 -8.49
N GLY A 85 4.19 -3.76 -7.34
CA GLY A 85 4.55 -4.35 -6.05
C GLY A 85 4.78 -3.34 -4.93
N SER A 86 4.64 -2.03 -5.20
CA SER A 86 5.04 -0.96 -4.27
C SER A 86 4.15 -0.76 -3.03
N VAL A 87 3.10 -1.54 -2.87
CA VAL A 87 2.33 -1.70 -1.62
C VAL A 87 2.63 -3.07 -0.99
N ILE A 88 2.45 -4.14 -1.76
CA ILE A 88 2.57 -5.51 -1.23
C ILE A 88 3.99 -5.83 -0.78
N ARG A 89 5.01 -5.41 -1.55
CA ARG A 89 6.41 -5.69 -1.22
C ARG A 89 6.88 -5.01 0.07
N PRO A 90 6.73 -3.67 0.27
CA PRO A 90 7.12 -3.07 1.54
C PRO A 90 6.26 -3.54 2.71
N ALA A 91 5.00 -3.91 2.50
CA ALA A 91 4.17 -4.53 3.54
C ALA A 91 4.77 -5.87 4.00
N ALA A 92 5.15 -6.74 3.07
CA ALA A 92 5.80 -8.01 3.38
C ALA A 92 7.14 -7.81 4.10
N PHE A 93 7.96 -6.84 3.66
CA PHE A 93 9.27 -6.56 4.25
C PHE A 93 9.17 -5.98 5.67
N CYS A 94 8.11 -5.24 5.97
CA CYS A 94 7.89 -4.61 7.27
C CYS A 94 6.91 -5.38 8.17
N GLY A 95 6.40 -6.54 7.76
CA GLY A 95 5.50 -7.36 8.57
C GLY A 95 4.15 -6.70 8.87
N VAL A 96 3.59 -5.97 7.91
CA VAL A 96 2.29 -5.30 8.03
C VAL A 96 1.35 -5.74 6.91
N VAL A 97 0.05 -5.49 7.08
CA VAL A 97 -0.94 -5.73 6.03
C VAL A 97 -0.84 -4.62 4.99
N GLY A 98 -0.60 -5.00 3.73
CA GLY A 98 -0.70 -4.12 2.58
C GLY A 98 -1.87 -4.56 1.69
N PHE A 99 -2.78 -3.64 1.39
CA PHE A 99 -3.91 -3.93 0.53
C PHE A 99 -3.89 -3.03 -0.71
N LYS A 100 -3.83 -3.68 -1.88
CA LYS A 100 -3.99 -3.05 -3.19
C LYS A 100 -5.34 -3.48 -3.77
N PRO A 101 -6.35 -2.61 -3.79
CA PRO A 101 -7.65 -2.93 -4.35
C PRO A 101 -7.60 -3.10 -5.87
N THR A 102 -8.70 -3.51 -6.46
CA THR A 102 -8.89 -3.54 -7.90
C THR A 102 -8.69 -2.15 -8.52
N HIS A 103 -8.17 -2.10 -9.74
CA HIS A 103 -7.95 -0.86 -10.50
C HIS A 103 -9.24 -0.05 -10.62
N GLY A 104 -9.13 1.27 -10.41
CA GLY A 104 -10.26 2.18 -10.50
C GLY A 104 -11.17 2.22 -9.26
N LEU A 105 -10.95 1.41 -8.23
CA LEU A 105 -11.75 1.50 -6.99
C LEU A 105 -11.38 2.67 -6.11
N ILE A 106 -10.09 3.00 -6.00
CA ILE A 106 -9.59 4.17 -5.28
C ILE A 106 -9.03 5.16 -6.29
N PRO A 107 -9.51 6.41 -6.29
CA PRO A 107 -9.06 7.42 -7.24
C PRO A 107 -7.60 7.83 -7.01
N ARG A 108 -6.90 8.12 -8.10
CA ARG A 108 -5.48 8.48 -8.15
C ARG A 108 -5.24 9.96 -8.41
N SER A 109 -6.29 10.78 -8.53
CA SER A 109 -6.17 12.23 -8.78
C SER A 109 -5.28 12.89 -7.73
N GLY A 110 -4.30 13.66 -8.21
CA GLY A 110 -3.29 14.30 -7.37
C GLY A 110 -2.13 13.40 -6.92
N ALA A 111 -2.12 12.11 -7.27
CA ALA A 111 -0.97 11.22 -7.12
C ALA A 111 -0.04 11.31 -8.33
N LEU A 112 1.23 10.94 -8.14
CA LEU A 112 2.17 10.77 -9.25
C LEU A 112 1.74 9.53 -10.06
N LEU A 113 1.47 9.72 -11.33
CA LEU A 113 1.09 8.66 -12.26
C LEU A 113 2.32 8.20 -13.04
N LEU A 114 2.66 6.91 -12.93
CA LEU A 114 3.72 6.26 -13.72
C LEU A 114 3.14 5.47 -14.89
N SER A 115 2.06 4.75 -14.64
CA SER A 115 1.37 3.94 -15.65
C SER A 115 -0.14 3.99 -15.40
N ARG A 116 -0.90 4.53 -16.34
CA ARG A 116 -2.35 4.59 -16.22
C ARG A 116 -2.98 3.20 -15.98
N ALA A 117 -2.49 2.19 -16.68
CA ALA A 117 -3.06 0.84 -16.62
C ALA A 117 -2.68 0.06 -15.36
N LEU A 118 -1.55 0.41 -14.71
CA LEU A 118 -0.99 -0.39 -13.61
C LEU A 118 -1.05 0.30 -12.26
N ASP A 119 -1.17 1.63 -12.23
CA ASP A 119 -1.09 2.37 -10.97
C ASP A 119 -2.35 2.24 -10.12
N HIS A 120 -2.15 2.00 -8.85
CA HIS A 120 -3.18 1.91 -7.83
C HIS A 120 -2.79 2.75 -6.62
N VAL A 121 -3.77 3.30 -5.93
CA VAL A 121 -3.63 3.69 -4.53
C VAL A 121 -3.96 2.48 -3.67
N GLY A 122 -3.15 2.24 -2.65
CA GLY A 122 -3.37 1.18 -1.67
C GLY A 122 -3.08 1.67 -0.26
N VAL A 123 -3.26 0.79 0.70
CA VAL A 123 -3.19 1.12 2.12
C VAL A 123 -2.30 0.14 2.89
N PHE A 124 -1.81 0.61 4.03
CA PHE A 124 -1.07 -0.18 5.01
C PHE A 124 -1.75 -0.06 6.36
N ALA A 125 -1.86 -1.19 7.06
CA ALA A 125 -2.36 -1.25 8.43
C ALA A 125 -1.76 -2.44 9.17
N ARG A 126 -2.03 -2.58 10.48
CA ARG A 126 -1.57 -3.74 11.26
C ARG A 126 -2.56 -4.89 11.24
N SER A 127 -3.81 -4.64 10.88
CA SER A 127 -4.85 -5.67 10.76
C SER A 127 -5.56 -5.59 9.42
N VAL A 128 -6.19 -6.69 9.00
CA VAL A 128 -7.03 -6.73 7.79
C VAL A 128 -8.23 -5.79 7.94
N GLY A 129 -8.84 -5.74 9.14
CA GLY A 129 -9.99 -4.85 9.40
C GLY A 129 -9.63 -3.37 9.25
N ASP A 130 -8.47 -2.94 9.75
CA ASP A 130 -8.00 -1.54 9.60
C ASP A 130 -7.68 -1.22 8.14
N ALA A 131 -7.08 -2.17 7.41
CA ALA A 131 -6.82 -2.01 5.97
C ALA A 131 -8.12 -1.91 5.18
N ALA A 132 -9.12 -2.73 5.51
CA ALA A 132 -10.45 -2.69 4.92
C ALA A 132 -11.14 -1.35 5.19
N LEU A 133 -11.10 -0.84 6.42
CA LEU A 133 -11.67 0.45 6.80
C LEU A 133 -11.04 1.59 5.98
N LEU A 134 -9.71 1.65 5.91
CA LEU A 134 -9.02 2.67 5.13
C LEU A 134 -9.39 2.59 3.64
N ALA A 135 -9.39 1.39 3.08
CA ALA A 135 -9.71 1.19 1.66
C ALA A 135 -11.17 1.56 1.36
N GLU A 136 -12.10 1.22 2.25
CA GLU A 136 -13.51 1.59 2.11
C GLU A 136 -13.71 3.10 2.13
N MET A 137 -13.06 3.83 3.03
CA MET A 137 -13.14 5.30 3.08
C MET A 137 -12.53 5.96 1.85
N LEU A 138 -11.53 5.34 1.24
CA LEU A 138 -10.86 5.84 0.04
C LEU A 138 -11.60 5.51 -1.25
N ALA A 139 -12.37 4.41 -1.30
CA ALA A 139 -13.06 3.95 -2.51
C ALA A 139 -14.16 4.91 -2.97
N GLY A 140 -14.37 4.97 -4.29
CA GLY A 140 -15.49 5.67 -4.92
C GLY A 140 -15.09 6.48 -6.16
N PHE A 141 -16.09 7.06 -6.80
CA PHE A 141 -15.97 7.78 -8.06
C PHE A 141 -15.29 9.15 -7.89
N ASP A 142 -14.44 9.51 -8.84
CA ASP A 142 -13.80 10.82 -8.96
C ASP A 142 -13.77 11.23 -10.42
N GLU A 143 -14.43 12.34 -10.78
CA GLU A 143 -14.51 12.85 -12.14
C GLU A 143 -13.14 13.16 -12.76
N GLU A 144 -12.14 13.43 -11.93
CA GLU A 144 -10.77 13.71 -12.39
C GLU A 144 -9.93 12.45 -12.65
N ASP A 145 -10.39 11.27 -12.20
CA ASP A 145 -9.76 9.99 -12.54
C ASP A 145 -10.67 9.17 -13.46
N PRO A 146 -10.39 9.18 -14.78
CA PRO A 146 -11.24 8.54 -15.78
C PRO A 146 -11.31 7.00 -15.67
N ASP A 147 -10.52 6.40 -14.80
CA ASP A 147 -10.55 4.96 -14.57
C ASP A 147 -11.46 4.57 -13.39
N THR A 148 -11.99 5.55 -12.65
CA THR A 148 -13.02 5.32 -11.64
C THR A 148 -14.41 5.29 -12.27
N GLN A 149 -15.35 4.59 -11.62
CA GLN A 149 -16.73 4.48 -12.07
C GLN A 149 -17.71 4.87 -10.97
N PRO A 150 -18.89 5.44 -11.31
CA PRO A 150 -19.91 5.83 -10.35
C PRO A 150 -20.66 4.60 -9.81
N LEU A 151 -19.94 3.70 -9.16
CA LEU A 151 -20.46 2.50 -8.52
C LEU A 151 -20.61 2.72 -7.02
N ALA A 152 -21.46 1.89 -6.40
CA ALA A 152 -21.55 1.83 -4.95
C ALA A 152 -20.19 1.48 -4.34
N ARG A 153 -19.91 2.08 -3.18
CA ARG A 153 -18.68 1.79 -2.43
C ARG A 153 -18.67 0.33 -2.00
N PRO A 154 -17.59 -0.43 -2.27
CA PRO A 154 -17.48 -1.80 -1.79
C PRO A 154 -17.50 -1.87 -0.26
N PRO A 155 -18.26 -2.78 0.36
CA PRO A 155 -18.35 -2.91 1.82
C PRO A 155 -17.15 -3.73 2.36
N PHE A 156 -15.93 -3.19 2.23
CA PHE A 156 -14.71 -3.92 2.60
C PHE A 156 -14.67 -4.31 4.07
N VAL A 157 -15.21 -3.47 4.96
CA VAL A 157 -15.24 -3.76 6.41
C VAL A 157 -16.14 -4.95 6.71
N GLU A 158 -17.33 -4.96 6.13
CA GLU A 158 -18.29 -6.06 6.29
C GLU A 158 -17.70 -7.37 5.72
N VAL A 159 -17.16 -7.32 4.51
CA VAL A 159 -16.56 -8.50 3.86
C VAL A 159 -15.36 -9.02 4.66
N ALA A 160 -14.51 -8.14 5.18
CA ALA A 160 -13.36 -8.54 5.98
C ALA A 160 -13.74 -9.19 7.33
N ALA A 161 -14.93 -8.87 7.85
CA ALA A 161 -15.44 -9.43 9.10
C ALA A 161 -16.32 -10.69 8.90
N SER A 162 -16.70 -10.98 7.65
CA SER A 162 -17.55 -12.14 7.34
C SER A 162 -16.73 -13.40 7.06
N GLU A 163 -17.34 -14.55 7.29
CA GLU A 163 -16.76 -15.82 6.82
C GLU A 163 -16.86 -15.90 5.29
N PRO A 164 -15.84 -16.45 4.61
CA PRO A 164 -15.92 -16.64 3.17
C PRO A 164 -17.05 -17.61 2.81
N PRO A 165 -17.84 -17.32 1.76
CA PRO A 165 -18.99 -18.15 1.39
C PRO A 165 -18.62 -19.58 0.96
N LEU A 166 -17.37 -19.79 0.62
CA LEU A 166 -16.77 -21.09 0.28
C LEU A 166 -15.39 -21.19 0.94
N PRO A 167 -14.97 -22.41 1.37
CA PRO A 167 -13.62 -22.61 1.85
C PRO A 167 -12.60 -22.11 0.82
N PRO A 168 -11.64 -21.29 1.22
CA PRO A 168 -10.63 -20.79 0.29
C PRO A 168 -9.77 -21.94 -0.25
N ARG A 169 -9.45 -21.88 -1.53
CA ARG A 169 -8.49 -22.79 -2.17
C ARG A 169 -7.22 -22.02 -2.47
N PHE A 170 -6.11 -22.47 -1.93
CA PHE A 170 -4.80 -21.87 -2.15
C PHE A 170 -3.99 -22.66 -3.18
N ALA A 171 -3.19 -21.96 -3.99
CA ALA A 171 -2.17 -22.55 -4.83
C ALA A 171 -0.82 -21.90 -4.48
N PHE A 172 0.15 -22.72 -4.09
CA PHE A 172 1.51 -22.24 -3.88
C PHE A 172 2.29 -22.38 -5.20
N VAL A 173 2.71 -21.22 -5.74
CA VAL A 173 3.43 -21.15 -7.02
C VAL A 173 4.85 -20.65 -6.79
N ARG A 174 5.84 -21.45 -7.11
CA ARG A 174 7.25 -21.05 -7.10
C ARG A 174 7.55 -20.26 -8.37
N SER A 175 7.79 -18.96 -8.21
CA SER A 175 8.18 -18.09 -9.32
C SER A 175 9.64 -18.35 -9.75
N PRO A 176 10.10 -17.87 -10.92
CA PRO A 176 11.51 -17.95 -11.30
C PRO A 176 12.48 -17.31 -10.29
N ALA A 177 12.01 -16.33 -9.51
CA ALA A 177 12.81 -15.70 -8.47
C ALA A 177 12.97 -16.57 -7.20
N TRP A 178 12.24 -17.68 -7.09
CA TRP A 178 12.28 -18.57 -5.92
C TRP A 178 13.68 -19.15 -5.65
N THR A 179 14.47 -19.35 -6.69
CA THR A 179 15.86 -19.82 -6.57
C THR A 179 16.80 -18.86 -5.86
N HIS A 180 16.40 -17.59 -5.74
CA HIS A 180 17.13 -16.54 -5.04
C HIS A 180 16.57 -16.24 -3.64
N ALA A 181 15.51 -16.97 -3.23
CA ALA A 181 14.93 -16.79 -1.91
C ALA A 181 15.89 -17.31 -0.82
N GLU A 182 16.01 -16.55 0.26
CA GLU A 182 16.79 -16.96 1.41
C GLU A 182 16.16 -18.19 2.10
N LYS A 183 17.00 -18.97 2.78
CA LYS A 183 16.57 -20.20 3.45
C LYS A 183 15.41 -19.97 4.42
N VAL A 184 15.47 -18.89 5.22
CA VAL A 184 14.41 -18.52 6.17
C VAL A 184 13.07 -18.27 5.44
N THR A 185 13.09 -17.69 4.26
CA THR A 185 11.87 -17.47 3.45
C THR A 185 11.30 -18.78 2.95
N THR A 186 12.14 -19.67 2.43
CA THR A 186 11.70 -20.97 1.90
C THR A 186 11.13 -21.86 3.00
N GLU A 187 11.72 -21.84 4.19
CA GLU A 187 11.25 -22.58 5.36
C GLU A 187 9.90 -22.04 5.86
N ALA A 188 9.75 -20.70 5.98
CA ALA A 188 8.50 -20.08 6.39
C ALA A 188 7.34 -20.39 5.42
N PHE A 189 7.61 -20.41 4.11
CA PHE A 189 6.59 -20.82 3.13
C PHE A 189 6.26 -22.31 3.19
N ALA A 190 7.23 -23.18 3.51
CA ALA A 190 6.96 -24.61 3.70
C ALA A 190 6.01 -24.81 4.90
N GLU A 191 6.29 -24.17 6.03
CA GLU A 191 5.43 -24.18 7.23
C GLU A 191 4.03 -23.63 6.93
N LEU A 192 3.93 -22.53 6.17
CA LEU A 192 2.65 -21.96 5.76
C LEU A 192 1.83 -22.94 4.92
N VAL A 193 2.46 -23.63 3.97
CA VAL A 193 1.79 -24.64 3.13
C VAL A 193 1.27 -25.80 3.97
N GLU A 194 2.04 -26.26 4.96
CA GLU A 194 1.58 -27.31 5.89
C GLU A 194 0.42 -26.84 6.78
N THR A 195 0.41 -25.55 7.18
CA THR A 195 -0.64 -24.99 8.01
C THR A 195 -1.97 -24.82 7.25
N LEU A 196 -1.90 -24.58 5.93
CA LEU A 196 -3.07 -24.32 5.09
C LEU A 196 -3.59 -25.55 4.35
N GLY A 197 -2.87 -26.65 4.34
CA GLY A 197 -3.22 -27.92 3.67
C GLY A 197 -3.86 -28.90 4.57
#